data_5592ad3b3ee4a185fc8e8ee0a685b7eb
#
_entry.id   5592ad3b3ee4a185fc8e8ee0a685b7eb
#
_cell.length_a   1.000
_cell.length_b   1.000
_cell.length_c   1.000
_cell.angle_alpha   90.00
_cell.angle_beta   90.00
_cell.angle_gamma   90.00
#
_symmetry.space_group_name_H-M   'P 1'
#
loop_
_entity.id
_entity.type
_entity.pdbx_description
1 polymer ?
#
loop_
_entity_poly.entity_id
_entity_poly.type
_entity_poly.pdbx_seq_one_letter_code
_entity_poly.pdbx_strand_id
1 'polypeptide(L)'
;LKLSLRNINKTFGNCNNSSNCIDALSDINLDIEENEFAVIVGPSGCGKSTLLNIIAGLETASSGSVIINGREEIKGPGADRGMVFQSYTLFPWLTVQKNVEFGLRIKGMSAPERSEIARHYLELVGLSGFENVLPKALSGGMKQRVAIARALANKPEILLMDEPFGALDAQTRIVMQELLVSVWEKEKNTVLFITHDIDEAIILAGNIYVMSRRPGRIKAKISVDIPHPRNHQVMVLPKYTSIKKEIMEMLWEESQAAALQR
;
A
#
# COMPACT_ATOMS: atom_id res chain seq x y z
N LEU A 1 14.79 -11.89 2.00
CA LEU A 1 14.09 -10.84 1.26
C LEU A 1 12.76 -11.37 0.72
N LYS A 2 11.67 -10.63 0.95
CA LYS A 2 10.33 -10.96 0.44
C LYS A 2 10.07 -10.35 -0.94
N LEU A 3 10.46 -9.07 -1.08
CA LEU A 3 10.34 -8.32 -2.33
C LEU A 3 11.66 -7.63 -2.64
N SER A 4 12.13 -7.75 -3.87
CA SER A 4 13.27 -7.01 -4.39
C SER A 4 12.93 -6.37 -5.73
N LEU A 5 13.25 -5.11 -5.85
CA LEU A 5 13.19 -4.37 -7.12
C LEU A 5 14.62 -4.07 -7.58
N ARG A 6 14.90 -4.33 -8.83
CA ARG A 6 16.23 -4.12 -9.42
C ARG A 6 16.13 -3.30 -10.69
N ASN A 7 16.67 -2.08 -10.64
CA ASN A 7 16.78 -1.13 -11.75
C ASN A 7 15.43 -0.92 -12.49
N ILE A 8 14.32 -0.82 -11.76
CA ILE A 8 13.00 -0.62 -12.36
C ILE A 8 12.93 0.76 -12.99
N ASN A 9 12.66 0.76 -14.28
CA ASN A 9 12.37 1.95 -15.07
C ASN A 9 10.98 1.85 -15.68
N LYS A 10 10.27 2.98 -15.79
CA LYS A 10 9.00 3.06 -16.49
C LYS A 10 8.86 4.37 -17.25
N THR A 11 8.67 4.22 -18.55
CA THR A 11 8.38 5.30 -19.46
C THR A 11 7.03 5.06 -20.10
N PHE A 12 6.15 6.05 -20.15
CA PHE A 12 4.89 6.02 -20.84
C PHE A 12 4.98 6.81 -22.14
N GLY A 13 4.22 6.37 -23.15
CA GLY A 13 4.14 7.02 -24.45
C GLY A 13 5.00 6.35 -25.52
N ASN A 14 4.92 6.89 -26.75
CA ASN A 14 5.67 6.38 -27.89
C ASN A 14 6.95 7.21 -28.08
N CYS A 15 8.09 6.71 -27.61
CA CYS A 15 9.36 7.42 -27.58
C CYS A 15 10.02 7.63 -28.97
N ASN A 16 9.39 7.15 -30.04
CA ASN A 16 9.83 7.43 -31.41
C ASN A 16 9.61 8.90 -31.82
N ASN A 17 8.76 9.64 -31.08
CA ASN A 17 8.58 11.10 -31.19
C ASN A 17 8.82 11.70 -29.80
N SER A 18 9.94 12.40 -29.63
CA SER A 18 10.45 12.94 -28.36
C SER A 18 9.47 13.80 -27.54
N SER A 19 8.38 14.27 -28.13
CA SER A 19 7.39 15.15 -27.48
C SER A 19 6.31 14.42 -26.64
N ASN A 20 6.21 13.08 -26.69
CA ASN A 20 5.13 12.32 -26.04
C ASN A 20 5.65 11.25 -25.07
N CYS A 21 6.87 11.38 -24.57
CA CYS A 21 7.48 10.41 -23.68
C CYS A 21 7.52 10.94 -22.25
N ILE A 22 7.05 10.16 -21.30
CA ILE A 22 7.00 10.51 -19.89
C ILE A 22 7.74 9.46 -19.07
N ASP A 23 8.90 9.83 -18.56
CA ASP A 23 9.63 9.00 -17.60
C ASP A 23 8.95 9.09 -16.23
N ALA A 24 8.27 8.03 -15.84
CA ALA A 24 7.56 7.96 -14.57
C ALA A 24 8.47 7.47 -13.44
N LEU A 25 9.28 6.45 -13.72
CA LEU A 25 10.22 5.85 -12.77
C LEU A 25 11.61 5.72 -13.42
N SER A 26 12.64 5.95 -12.64
CA SER A 26 14.04 5.82 -13.07
C SER A 26 14.88 5.14 -12.00
N ASP A 27 15.46 4.00 -12.34
CA ASP A 27 16.41 3.26 -11.52
C ASP A 27 15.92 2.99 -10.08
N ILE A 28 14.71 2.47 -9.94
CA ILE A 28 14.17 2.09 -8.64
C ILE A 28 14.83 0.79 -8.18
N ASN A 29 15.50 0.87 -7.04
CA ASN A 29 16.07 -0.24 -6.30
C ASN A 29 15.50 -0.24 -4.88
N LEU A 30 14.92 -1.37 -4.43
CA LEU A 30 14.24 -1.45 -3.15
C LEU A 30 14.21 -2.91 -2.66
N ASP A 31 14.48 -3.11 -1.38
CA ASP A 31 14.44 -4.41 -0.73
C ASP A 31 13.52 -4.35 0.50
N ILE A 32 12.56 -5.28 0.56
CA ILE A 32 11.63 -5.44 1.69
C ILE A 32 11.80 -6.84 2.26
N GLU A 33 11.99 -6.90 3.57
CA GLU A 33 12.14 -8.16 4.30
C GLU A 33 10.78 -8.83 4.53
N GLU A 34 10.83 -10.11 4.89
CA GLU A 34 9.62 -10.83 5.26
C GLU A 34 9.00 -10.23 6.54
N ASN A 35 7.68 -10.11 6.55
CA ASN A 35 6.91 -9.51 7.64
C ASN A 35 7.23 -8.02 7.92
N GLU A 36 7.89 -7.35 7.01
CA GLU A 36 8.16 -5.92 7.12
C GLU A 36 6.92 -5.10 6.73
N PHE A 37 6.67 -4.03 7.49
CA PHE A 37 5.77 -2.96 7.06
C PHE A 37 6.61 -1.84 6.44
N ALA A 38 6.71 -1.83 5.12
CA ALA A 38 7.44 -0.84 4.35
C ALA A 38 6.48 0.25 3.85
N VAL A 39 6.89 1.51 3.93
CA VAL A 39 6.10 2.64 3.41
C VAL A 39 6.91 3.43 2.40
N ILE A 40 6.31 3.75 1.26
CA ILE A 40 6.85 4.72 0.32
C ILE A 40 6.11 6.04 0.49
N VAL A 41 6.86 7.12 0.79
CA VAL A 41 6.36 8.48 0.87
C VAL A 41 6.97 9.34 -0.23
N GLY A 42 6.19 10.24 -0.80
CA GLY A 42 6.69 11.14 -1.85
C GLY A 42 5.61 12.07 -2.39
N PRO A 43 5.98 13.09 -3.17
CA PRO A 43 5.05 14.07 -3.70
C PRO A 43 4.02 13.42 -4.64
N SER A 44 2.87 14.09 -4.82
CA SER A 44 1.85 13.63 -5.77
C SER A 44 2.41 13.58 -7.20
N GLY A 45 2.06 12.52 -7.94
CA GLY A 45 2.50 12.32 -9.32
C GLY A 45 3.96 11.89 -9.50
N CYS A 46 4.68 11.52 -8.44
CA CYS A 46 6.06 11.05 -8.53
C CYS A 46 6.23 9.61 -9.04
N GLY A 47 5.14 8.85 -9.21
CA GLY A 47 5.17 7.48 -9.73
C GLY A 47 4.92 6.38 -8.71
N LYS A 48 4.51 6.68 -7.47
CA LYS A 48 4.24 5.69 -6.41
C LYS A 48 3.22 4.62 -6.84
N SER A 49 2.06 5.04 -7.32
CA SER A 49 1.01 4.11 -7.80
C SER A 49 1.47 3.32 -9.03
N THR A 50 2.28 3.93 -9.91
CA THR A 50 2.89 3.23 -11.05
C THR A 50 3.80 2.10 -10.56
N LEU A 51 4.65 2.38 -9.56
CA LEU A 51 5.53 1.37 -8.98
C LEU A 51 4.71 0.25 -8.33
N LEU A 52 3.67 0.59 -7.58
CA LEU A 52 2.80 -0.40 -6.94
C LEU A 52 2.09 -1.29 -7.98
N ASN A 53 1.60 -0.69 -9.08
CA ASN A 53 0.97 -1.43 -10.17
C ASN A 53 1.95 -2.38 -10.87
N ILE A 54 3.22 -1.99 -11.02
CA ILE A 54 4.27 -2.87 -11.55
C ILE A 54 4.46 -4.07 -10.62
N ILE A 55 4.57 -3.86 -9.31
CA ILE A 55 4.71 -4.94 -8.33
C ILE A 55 3.46 -5.84 -8.32
N ALA A 56 2.26 -5.26 -8.45
CA ALA A 56 1.01 -6.01 -8.53
C ALA A 56 0.87 -6.82 -9.82
N GLY A 57 1.71 -6.56 -10.84
CA GLY A 57 1.58 -7.15 -12.17
C GLY A 57 0.45 -6.56 -13.01
N LEU A 58 -0.07 -5.39 -12.63
CA LEU A 58 -1.10 -4.65 -13.36
C LEU A 58 -0.51 -3.73 -14.43
N GLU A 59 0.79 -3.43 -14.32
CA GLU A 59 1.55 -2.63 -15.26
C GLU A 59 2.91 -3.29 -15.51
N THR A 60 3.48 -3.13 -16.71
CA THR A 60 4.79 -3.70 -17.07
C THR A 60 5.87 -2.63 -16.93
N ALA A 61 6.97 -2.95 -16.29
CA ALA A 61 8.17 -2.10 -16.28
C ALA A 61 8.74 -1.97 -17.70
N SER A 62 9.34 -0.83 -18.02
CA SER A 62 10.07 -0.66 -19.30
C SER A 62 11.41 -1.40 -19.26
N SER A 63 12.04 -1.50 -18.09
CA SER A 63 13.22 -2.32 -17.83
C SER A 63 13.37 -2.60 -16.33
N GLY A 64 14.25 -3.52 -15.97
CA GLY A 64 14.46 -3.97 -14.62
C GLY A 64 13.64 -5.20 -14.27
N SER A 65 13.75 -5.69 -13.04
CA SER A 65 13.07 -6.90 -12.59
C SER A 65 12.44 -6.74 -11.21
N VAL A 66 11.30 -7.41 -11.01
CA VAL A 66 10.60 -7.54 -9.72
C VAL A 66 10.74 -8.98 -9.27
N ILE A 67 11.32 -9.18 -8.10
CA ILE A 67 11.60 -10.50 -7.52
C ILE A 67 10.78 -10.66 -6.26
N ILE A 68 9.94 -11.69 -6.20
CA ILE A 68 9.13 -12.05 -5.02
C ILE A 68 9.51 -13.45 -4.58
N ASN A 69 9.94 -13.60 -3.32
CA ASN A 69 10.41 -14.89 -2.79
C ASN A 69 11.49 -15.56 -3.68
N GLY A 70 12.42 -14.81 -4.25
CA GLY A 70 13.44 -15.31 -5.14
C GLY A 70 12.96 -15.73 -6.54
N ARG A 71 11.69 -15.50 -6.90
CA ARG A 71 11.11 -15.74 -8.23
C ARG A 71 11.17 -14.47 -9.06
N GLU A 72 11.89 -14.50 -10.17
CA GLU A 72 12.17 -13.31 -10.98
C GLU A 72 11.07 -12.89 -11.95
N GLU A 73 10.05 -13.65 -12.28
CA GLU A 73 9.08 -13.24 -13.31
C GLU A 73 7.69 -12.98 -12.77
N ILE A 74 7.31 -11.69 -12.70
CA ILE A 74 5.92 -11.29 -12.57
C ILE A 74 5.31 -11.17 -13.99
N LYS A 75 4.59 -12.21 -14.41
CA LYS A 75 3.92 -12.24 -15.74
C LYS A 75 2.53 -11.58 -15.73
N GLY A 76 2.07 -11.05 -14.59
CA GLY A 76 0.76 -10.46 -14.44
C GLY A 76 0.25 -10.53 -13.01
N PRO A 77 -1.03 -10.18 -12.75
CA PRO A 77 -1.64 -10.28 -11.43
C PRO A 77 -1.60 -11.71 -10.90
N GLY A 78 -1.32 -11.88 -9.61
CA GLY A 78 -1.21 -13.18 -8.96
C GLY A 78 -1.94 -13.24 -7.62
N ALA A 79 -2.28 -14.46 -7.16
CA ALA A 79 -2.91 -14.68 -5.87
C ALA A 79 -1.96 -14.49 -4.68
N ASP A 80 -0.67 -14.41 -4.94
CA ASP A 80 0.42 -14.12 -4.01
C ASP A 80 0.48 -12.66 -3.58
N ARG A 81 -0.25 -11.76 -4.29
CA ARG A 81 -0.30 -10.33 -4.05
C ARG A 81 -1.73 -9.87 -3.79
N GLY A 82 -1.96 -9.25 -2.63
CA GLY A 82 -3.20 -8.57 -2.31
C GLY A 82 -3.09 -7.09 -2.63
N MET A 83 -4.10 -6.49 -3.27
CA MET A 83 -4.10 -5.06 -3.57
C MET A 83 -5.29 -4.37 -2.90
N VAL A 84 -4.99 -3.27 -2.18
CA VAL A 84 -5.98 -2.33 -1.64
C VAL A 84 -5.78 -1.01 -2.36
N PHE A 85 -6.77 -0.61 -3.15
CA PHE A 85 -6.72 0.61 -3.97
C PHE A 85 -7.17 1.83 -3.16
N GLN A 86 -6.82 3.01 -3.62
CA GLN A 86 -7.28 4.29 -3.08
C GLN A 86 -8.83 4.40 -3.08
N SER A 87 -9.48 3.93 -4.15
CA SER A 87 -10.93 3.72 -4.15
C SER A 87 -11.26 2.34 -3.63
N TYR A 88 -12.31 2.18 -2.84
CA TYR A 88 -12.63 0.92 -2.13
C TYR A 88 -12.85 -0.28 -3.04
N THR A 89 -13.18 -0.08 -4.32
CA THR A 89 -13.39 -1.11 -5.37
C THR A 89 -14.27 -2.29 -4.94
N LEU A 90 -15.22 -2.06 -4.01
CA LEU A 90 -16.16 -3.08 -3.58
C LEU A 90 -17.19 -3.34 -4.67
N PHE A 91 -17.58 -4.61 -4.83
CA PHE A 91 -18.68 -5.00 -5.72
C PHE A 91 -20.01 -4.53 -5.12
N PRO A 92 -20.68 -3.51 -5.70
CA PRO A 92 -21.84 -2.87 -5.06
C PRO A 92 -23.08 -3.78 -4.98
N TRP A 93 -23.14 -4.84 -5.79
CA TRP A 93 -24.20 -5.85 -5.82
C TRP A 93 -23.94 -7.04 -4.91
N LEU A 94 -22.79 -7.14 -4.27
CA LEU A 94 -22.44 -8.17 -3.30
C LEU A 94 -22.54 -7.61 -1.88
N THR A 95 -22.99 -8.46 -0.94
CA THR A 95 -22.94 -8.13 0.49
C THR A 95 -21.48 -7.99 0.96
N VAL A 96 -21.28 -7.43 2.15
CA VAL A 96 -19.98 -7.31 2.81
C VAL A 96 -19.26 -8.68 2.84
N GLN A 97 -19.91 -9.71 3.36
CA GLN A 97 -19.34 -11.07 3.41
C GLN A 97 -19.00 -11.59 2.01
N LYS A 98 -19.90 -11.44 1.04
CA LYS A 98 -19.66 -11.92 -0.33
C LYS A 98 -18.54 -11.15 -1.04
N ASN A 99 -18.30 -9.89 -0.69
CA ASN A 99 -17.12 -9.16 -1.15
C ASN A 99 -15.83 -9.81 -0.64
N VAL A 100 -15.77 -10.17 0.65
CA VAL A 100 -14.61 -10.85 1.25
C VAL A 100 -14.43 -12.27 0.68
N GLU A 101 -15.52 -13.01 0.51
CA GLU A 101 -15.53 -14.37 -0.06
C GLU A 101 -15.12 -14.42 -1.53
N PHE A 102 -15.12 -13.30 -2.25
CA PHE A 102 -15.03 -13.31 -3.72
C PHE A 102 -13.78 -14.01 -4.25
N GLY A 103 -12.61 -13.67 -3.72
CA GLY A 103 -11.35 -14.30 -4.12
C GLY A 103 -11.28 -15.78 -3.75
N LEU A 104 -11.79 -16.13 -2.58
CA LEU A 104 -11.86 -17.53 -2.11
C LEU A 104 -12.75 -18.38 -3.00
N ARG A 105 -13.85 -17.80 -3.50
CA ARG A 105 -14.73 -18.44 -4.48
C ARG A 105 -14.03 -18.72 -5.80
N ILE A 106 -13.20 -17.78 -6.28
CA ILE A 106 -12.41 -17.99 -7.50
C ILE A 106 -11.37 -19.10 -7.30
N LYS A 107 -10.82 -19.24 -6.09
CA LYS A 107 -9.92 -20.34 -5.72
C LYS A 107 -10.63 -21.70 -5.61
N GLY A 108 -11.95 -21.77 -5.81
CA GLY A 108 -12.74 -23.02 -5.76
C GLY A 108 -13.05 -23.53 -4.34
N MET A 109 -12.88 -22.72 -3.30
CA MET A 109 -13.17 -23.11 -1.91
C MET A 109 -14.67 -23.34 -1.71
N SER A 110 -15.02 -24.30 -0.85
CA SER A 110 -16.42 -24.62 -0.50
C SER A 110 -17.12 -23.45 0.19
N ALA A 111 -18.45 -23.40 0.11
CA ALA A 111 -19.23 -22.31 0.71
C ALA A 111 -19.06 -22.22 2.25
N PRO A 112 -19.04 -23.32 3.02
CA PRO A 112 -18.78 -23.26 4.45
C PRO A 112 -17.40 -22.69 4.78
N GLU A 113 -16.34 -23.19 4.13
CA GLU A 113 -14.95 -22.75 4.38
C GLU A 113 -14.75 -21.26 4.10
N ARG A 114 -15.21 -20.76 2.94
CA ARG A 114 -15.06 -19.34 2.62
C ARG A 114 -15.89 -18.44 3.53
N SER A 115 -17.07 -18.92 4.00
CA SER A 115 -17.91 -18.20 4.95
C SER A 115 -17.24 -18.06 6.32
N GLU A 116 -16.54 -19.09 6.78
CA GLU A 116 -15.79 -19.08 8.02
C GLU A 116 -14.61 -18.10 7.93
N ILE A 117 -13.81 -18.18 6.86
CA ILE A 117 -12.68 -17.27 6.61
C ILE A 117 -13.19 -15.82 6.52
N ALA A 118 -14.26 -15.57 5.78
CA ALA A 118 -14.79 -14.22 5.63
C ALA A 118 -15.26 -13.63 6.96
N ARG A 119 -15.94 -14.41 7.81
CA ARG A 119 -16.36 -13.98 9.15
C ARG A 119 -15.16 -13.66 10.03
N HIS A 120 -14.12 -14.49 10.02
CA HIS A 120 -12.90 -14.25 10.78
C HIS A 120 -12.27 -12.88 10.40
N TYR A 121 -12.10 -12.60 9.10
CA TYR A 121 -11.49 -11.32 8.69
C TYR A 121 -12.44 -10.13 8.91
N LEU A 122 -13.76 -10.32 8.84
CA LEU A 122 -14.71 -9.26 9.19
C LEU A 122 -14.69 -8.96 10.69
N GLU A 123 -14.56 -9.95 11.54
CA GLU A 123 -14.35 -9.77 12.98
C GLU A 123 -13.04 -9.05 13.25
N LEU A 124 -11.95 -9.46 12.60
CA LEU A 124 -10.62 -8.86 12.74
C LEU A 124 -10.60 -7.35 12.43
N VAL A 125 -11.41 -6.92 11.45
CA VAL A 125 -11.55 -5.49 11.09
C VAL A 125 -12.72 -4.78 11.81
N GLY A 126 -13.37 -5.44 12.77
CA GLY A 126 -14.45 -4.88 13.60
C GLY A 126 -15.74 -4.63 12.82
N LEU A 127 -16.11 -5.55 11.93
CA LEU A 127 -17.33 -5.49 11.12
C LEU A 127 -18.28 -6.69 11.36
N SER A 128 -18.20 -7.33 12.55
CA SER A 128 -19.19 -8.31 12.97
C SER A 128 -20.59 -7.70 13.00
N GLY A 129 -21.57 -8.42 12.46
CA GLY A 129 -22.96 -7.97 12.34
C GLY A 129 -23.27 -7.19 11.05
N PHE A 130 -22.27 -6.93 10.18
CA PHE A 130 -22.46 -6.25 8.90
C PHE A 130 -22.37 -7.21 7.69
N GLU A 131 -22.31 -8.50 7.89
CA GLU A 131 -22.07 -9.54 6.88
C GLU A 131 -23.03 -9.45 5.70
N ASN A 132 -24.31 -9.20 5.99
CA ASN A 132 -25.39 -9.19 5.02
C ASN A 132 -25.71 -7.81 4.43
N VAL A 133 -25.00 -6.78 4.84
CA VAL A 133 -25.20 -5.40 4.40
C VAL A 133 -24.55 -5.17 3.04
N LEU A 134 -25.16 -4.34 2.20
CA LEU A 134 -24.58 -3.92 0.91
C LEU A 134 -23.64 -2.72 1.11
N PRO A 135 -22.60 -2.57 0.27
CA PRO A 135 -21.63 -1.47 0.37
C PRO A 135 -22.23 -0.06 0.40
N LYS A 136 -23.38 0.16 -0.23
CA LYS A 136 -24.07 1.46 -0.24
C LYS A 136 -24.50 1.96 1.14
N ALA A 137 -24.71 1.06 2.09
CA ALA A 137 -25.12 1.39 3.46
C ALA A 137 -23.94 1.59 4.42
N LEU A 138 -22.70 1.46 3.95
CA LEU A 138 -21.49 1.59 4.76
C LEU A 138 -20.90 2.99 4.68
N SER A 139 -20.31 3.47 5.79
CA SER A 139 -19.44 4.65 5.80
C SER A 139 -18.15 4.41 5.00
N GLY A 140 -17.39 5.48 4.69
CA GLY A 140 -16.11 5.37 4.00
C GLY A 140 -15.11 4.47 4.74
N GLY A 141 -14.97 4.66 6.05
CA GLY A 141 -14.09 3.82 6.88
C GLY A 141 -14.53 2.36 6.93
N MET A 142 -15.83 2.07 6.98
CA MET A 142 -16.33 0.69 6.92
C MET A 142 -16.03 0.04 5.56
N LYS A 143 -16.22 0.76 4.45
CA LYS A 143 -15.86 0.28 3.10
C LYS A 143 -14.38 -0.07 3.02
N GLN A 144 -13.53 0.77 3.60
CA GLN A 144 -12.08 0.52 3.64
C GLN A 144 -11.74 -0.75 4.44
N ARG A 145 -12.39 -0.95 5.59
CA ARG A 145 -12.23 -2.18 6.39
C ARG A 145 -12.63 -3.43 5.59
N VAL A 146 -13.72 -3.37 4.83
CA VAL A 146 -14.12 -4.48 3.94
C VAL A 146 -13.08 -4.73 2.85
N ALA A 147 -12.50 -3.67 2.25
CA ALA A 147 -11.47 -3.81 1.22
C ALA A 147 -10.20 -4.47 1.77
N ILE A 148 -9.79 -4.09 2.99
CA ILE A 148 -8.66 -4.72 3.70
C ILE A 148 -8.97 -6.19 4.01
N ALA A 149 -10.13 -6.49 4.60
CA ALA A 149 -10.55 -7.86 4.91
C ALA A 149 -10.58 -8.74 3.64
N ARG A 150 -11.10 -8.21 2.52
CA ARG A 150 -11.12 -8.91 1.22
C ARG A 150 -9.73 -9.24 0.70
N ALA A 151 -8.78 -8.33 0.85
CA ALA A 151 -7.40 -8.56 0.43
C ALA A 151 -6.73 -9.63 1.31
N LEU A 152 -6.85 -9.50 2.64
CA LEU A 152 -6.25 -10.40 3.63
C LEU A 152 -6.84 -11.82 3.58
N ALA A 153 -8.14 -11.97 3.33
CA ALA A 153 -8.80 -13.27 3.27
C ALA A 153 -8.17 -14.23 2.25
N ASN A 154 -7.56 -13.68 1.21
CA ASN A 154 -6.83 -14.47 0.21
C ASN A 154 -5.45 -14.95 0.69
N LYS A 155 -5.00 -14.56 1.89
CA LYS A 155 -3.68 -14.86 2.45
C LYS A 155 -2.56 -14.54 1.46
N PRO A 156 -2.46 -13.29 1.00
CA PRO A 156 -1.41 -12.89 0.06
C PRO A 156 -0.04 -12.95 0.74
N GLU A 157 1.00 -13.21 -0.03
CA GLU A 157 2.38 -13.14 0.44
C GLU A 157 2.85 -11.71 0.69
N ILE A 158 2.31 -10.76 -0.12
CA ILE A 158 2.55 -9.32 0.00
C ILE A 158 1.23 -8.58 -0.12
N LEU A 159 0.97 -7.66 0.80
CA LEU A 159 -0.16 -6.75 0.76
C LEU A 159 0.31 -5.39 0.25
N LEU A 160 -0.23 -4.97 -0.88
CA LEU A 160 0.05 -3.71 -1.56
C LEU A 160 -1.09 -2.72 -1.29
N MET A 161 -0.78 -1.52 -0.80
CA MET A 161 -1.78 -0.52 -0.44
C MET A 161 -1.48 0.84 -1.07
N ASP A 162 -2.38 1.32 -1.92
CA ASP A 162 -2.24 2.60 -2.63
C ASP A 162 -3.11 3.68 -1.96
N GLU A 163 -2.50 4.52 -1.14
CA GLU A 163 -3.13 5.64 -0.41
C GLU A 163 -4.51 5.29 0.21
N PRO A 164 -4.63 4.17 0.95
CA PRO A 164 -5.92 3.60 1.32
C PRO A 164 -6.74 4.51 2.26
N PHE A 165 -6.11 5.47 2.92
CA PHE A 165 -6.77 6.36 3.87
C PHE A 165 -6.98 7.79 3.35
N GLY A 166 -6.60 8.07 2.09
CA GLY A 166 -6.65 9.40 1.51
C GLY A 166 -8.05 10.05 1.45
N ALA A 167 -9.10 9.21 1.36
CA ALA A 167 -10.50 9.69 1.31
C ALA A 167 -11.18 9.77 2.68
N LEU A 168 -10.47 9.48 3.80
CA LEU A 168 -11.02 9.46 5.14
C LEU A 168 -10.80 10.80 5.86
N ASP A 169 -11.75 11.18 6.71
CA ASP A 169 -11.55 12.28 7.65
C ASP A 169 -10.47 11.96 8.68
N ALA A 170 -9.95 12.98 9.36
CA ALA A 170 -8.78 12.84 10.24
C ALA A 170 -9.01 11.86 11.40
N GLN A 171 -10.21 11.85 12.02
CA GLN A 171 -10.48 10.93 13.13
C GLN A 171 -10.59 9.49 12.66
N THR A 172 -11.35 9.26 11.59
CA THR A 172 -11.49 7.93 10.99
C THR A 172 -10.14 7.39 10.52
N ARG A 173 -9.26 8.25 10.00
CA ARG A 173 -7.91 7.90 9.55
C ARG A 173 -7.06 7.36 10.71
N ILE A 174 -7.04 8.04 11.85
CA ILE A 174 -6.29 7.58 13.05
C ILE A 174 -6.78 6.19 13.49
N VAL A 175 -8.09 6.01 13.60
CA VAL A 175 -8.69 4.72 13.97
C VAL A 175 -8.31 3.61 12.97
N MET A 176 -8.26 3.94 11.68
CA MET A 176 -7.87 2.99 10.63
C MET A 176 -6.38 2.63 10.66
N GLN A 177 -5.52 3.58 10.99
CA GLN A 177 -4.09 3.34 11.17
C GLN A 177 -3.84 2.39 12.35
N GLU A 178 -4.44 2.65 13.50
CA GLU A 178 -4.35 1.79 14.69
C GLU A 178 -4.91 0.38 14.41
N LEU A 179 -6.05 0.28 13.73
CA LEU A 179 -6.60 -0.99 13.29
C LEU A 179 -5.63 -1.74 12.38
N LEU A 180 -5.05 -1.08 11.36
CA LEU A 180 -4.15 -1.71 10.41
C LEU A 180 -2.88 -2.22 11.12
N VAL A 181 -2.32 -1.46 12.05
CA VAL A 181 -1.18 -1.91 12.88
C VAL A 181 -1.57 -3.17 13.67
N SER A 182 -2.73 -3.17 14.34
CA SER A 182 -3.17 -4.31 15.15
C SER A 182 -3.41 -5.57 14.30
N VAL A 183 -3.94 -5.40 13.09
CA VAL A 183 -4.14 -6.49 12.12
C VAL A 183 -2.79 -7.02 11.63
N TRP A 184 -1.88 -6.12 11.26
CA TRP A 184 -0.53 -6.50 10.81
C TRP A 184 0.26 -7.25 11.89
N GLU A 185 0.17 -6.84 13.16
CA GLU A 185 0.85 -7.53 14.26
C GLU A 185 0.37 -8.96 14.46
N LYS A 186 -0.91 -9.23 14.17
CA LYS A 186 -1.52 -10.57 14.26
C LYS A 186 -1.19 -11.45 13.06
N GLU A 187 -1.34 -10.91 11.86
CA GLU A 187 -1.21 -11.64 10.60
C GLU A 187 0.25 -11.79 10.13
N LYS A 188 1.13 -10.86 10.55
CA LYS A 188 2.55 -10.83 10.16
C LYS A 188 2.78 -10.87 8.64
N ASN A 189 1.94 -10.16 7.90
CA ASN A 189 2.08 -10.06 6.45
C ASN A 189 3.18 -9.05 6.09
N THR A 190 3.86 -9.29 4.97
CA THR A 190 4.70 -8.25 4.36
C THR A 190 3.79 -7.21 3.70
N VAL A 191 3.99 -5.94 4.05
CA VAL A 191 3.16 -4.83 3.56
C VAL A 191 4.03 -3.81 2.84
N LEU A 192 3.59 -3.39 1.65
CA LEU A 192 4.08 -2.18 0.98
C LEU A 192 2.94 -1.18 0.88
N PHE A 193 3.06 -0.11 1.61
CA PHE A 193 2.06 0.95 1.74
C PHE A 193 2.55 2.23 1.05
N ILE A 194 1.69 2.88 0.29
CA ILE A 194 1.99 4.16 -0.35
C ILE A 194 1.15 5.24 0.29
N THR A 195 1.78 6.36 0.60
CA THR A 195 1.10 7.56 1.09
C THR A 195 1.87 8.83 0.69
N HIS A 196 1.19 9.96 0.76
CA HIS A 196 1.80 11.29 0.76
C HIS A 196 1.81 11.91 2.16
N ASP A 197 1.26 11.23 3.17
CA ASP A 197 1.17 11.68 4.56
C ASP A 197 2.36 11.13 5.36
N ILE A 198 3.19 12.04 5.89
CA ILE A 198 4.38 11.68 6.67
C ILE A 198 4.01 11.06 8.01
N ASP A 199 2.92 11.52 8.62
CA ASP A 199 2.48 11.00 9.92
C ASP A 199 2.00 9.54 9.76
N GLU A 200 1.27 9.22 8.68
CA GLU A 200 0.95 7.82 8.34
C GLU A 200 2.21 6.97 8.18
N ALA A 201 3.19 7.48 7.43
CA ALA A 201 4.43 6.75 7.19
C ALA A 201 5.15 6.41 8.50
N ILE A 202 5.28 7.36 9.43
CA ILE A 202 5.99 7.12 10.70
C ILE A 202 5.21 6.20 11.63
N ILE A 203 3.87 6.31 11.66
CA ILE A 203 3.03 5.44 12.52
C ILE A 203 3.09 3.99 12.05
N LEU A 204 3.05 3.75 10.74
CA LEU A 204 2.90 2.42 10.17
C LEU A 204 4.22 1.71 9.91
N ALA A 205 5.25 2.42 9.44
CA ALA A 205 6.42 1.80 8.84
C ALA A 205 7.45 1.25 9.83
N GLY A 206 8.01 0.08 9.53
CA GLY A 206 9.35 -0.30 10.01
C GLY A 206 10.44 0.49 9.28
N ASN A 207 10.32 0.57 7.95
CA ASN A 207 11.19 1.38 7.09
C ASN A 207 10.36 2.28 6.17
N ILE A 208 10.80 3.54 6.02
CA ILE A 208 10.22 4.53 5.11
C ILE A 208 11.19 4.74 3.94
N TYR A 209 10.66 4.63 2.73
CA TYR A 209 11.38 4.93 1.49
C TYR A 209 10.90 6.28 0.96
N VAL A 210 11.77 7.26 0.93
CA VAL A 210 11.46 8.61 0.43
C VAL A 210 11.68 8.64 -1.07
N MET A 211 10.64 8.98 -1.82
CA MET A 211 10.67 9.00 -3.28
C MET A 211 10.78 10.44 -3.79
N SER A 212 11.68 10.67 -4.77
CA SER A 212 11.82 11.95 -5.46
C SER A 212 10.59 12.27 -6.31
N ARG A 213 10.48 13.52 -6.77
CA ARG A 213 9.56 13.86 -7.87
C ARG A 213 9.89 13.08 -9.15
N ARG A 214 9.00 13.19 -10.14
CA ARG A 214 9.14 12.51 -11.43
C ARG A 214 10.36 13.02 -12.24
N PRO A 215 11.17 12.11 -12.83
CA PRO A 215 11.06 10.65 -12.71
C PRO A 215 11.38 10.18 -11.28
N GLY A 216 10.46 9.34 -10.74
CA GLY A 216 10.57 8.86 -9.37
C GLY A 216 11.83 8.01 -9.16
N ARG A 217 12.55 8.29 -8.08
CA ARG A 217 13.71 7.53 -7.60
C ARG A 217 13.63 7.38 -6.10
N ILE A 218 14.21 6.34 -5.54
CA ILE A 218 14.37 6.23 -4.08
C ILE A 218 15.54 7.11 -3.65
N LYS A 219 15.24 8.19 -2.91
CA LYS A 219 16.26 9.12 -2.36
C LYS A 219 16.90 8.60 -1.10
N ALA A 220 16.08 8.03 -0.21
CA ALA A 220 16.54 7.58 1.09
C ALA A 220 15.69 6.43 1.61
N LYS A 221 16.29 5.60 2.46
CA LYS A 221 15.63 4.62 3.33
C LYS A 221 15.83 5.09 4.77
N ILE A 222 14.75 5.31 5.51
CA ILE A 222 14.76 5.75 6.91
C ILE A 222 14.15 4.65 7.76
N SER A 223 14.90 4.15 8.72
CA SER A 223 14.40 3.18 9.70
C SER A 223 13.64 3.91 10.81
N VAL A 224 12.44 3.45 11.12
CA VAL A 224 11.62 4.01 12.19
C VAL A 224 11.84 3.18 13.45
N ASP A 225 12.86 3.56 14.19
CA ASP A 225 13.23 2.90 15.46
C ASP A 225 12.35 3.44 16.63
N ILE A 226 11.04 3.28 16.49
CA ILE A 226 10.01 3.47 17.51
C ILE A 226 9.26 2.14 17.60
N PRO A 227 9.16 1.52 18.81
CA PRO A 227 8.51 0.21 18.95
C PRO A 227 7.04 0.21 18.53
N HIS A 228 6.56 -0.90 17.96
CA HIS A 228 5.14 -1.18 17.81
C HIS A 228 4.55 -1.78 19.12
N PRO A 229 3.23 -1.66 19.38
CA PRO A 229 2.25 -0.92 18.58
C PRO A 229 2.40 0.60 18.75
N ARG A 230 2.27 1.34 17.64
CA ARG A 230 2.28 2.80 17.65
C ARG A 230 0.85 3.33 17.58
N ASN A 231 0.56 4.31 18.41
CA ASN A 231 -0.69 5.06 18.41
C ASN A 231 -0.37 6.56 18.32
N HIS A 232 -1.38 7.41 18.34
CA HIS A 232 -1.24 8.86 18.28
C HIS A 232 -0.32 9.47 19.36
N GLN A 233 -0.09 8.78 20.49
CA GLN A 233 0.77 9.27 21.57
C GLN A 233 2.26 9.32 21.18
N VAL A 234 2.68 8.53 20.19
CA VAL A 234 4.09 8.57 19.73
C VAL A 234 4.44 9.89 19.03
N MET A 235 3.44 10.66 18.56
CA MET A 235 3.64 11.91 17.84
C MET A 235 4.33 13.01 18.67
N VAL A 236 4.30 12.92 19.99
CA VAL A 236 4.97 13.87 20.89
C VAL A 236 6.40 13.45 21.26
N LEU A 237 6.85 12.29 20.81
CA LEU A 237 8.21 11.81 21.11
C LEU A 237 9.25 12.61 20.32
N PRO A 238 10.41 12.96 20.94
CA PRO A 238 11.51 13.64 20.23
C PRO A 238 11.97 12.88 18.98
N LYS A 239 12.01 11.54 19.04
CA LYS A 239 12.42 10.68 17.94
C LYS A 239 11.45 10.76 16.77
N TYR A 240 10.12 10.82 17.04
CA TYR A 240 9.10 11.03 16.03
C TYR A 240 9.30 12.36 15.30
N THR A 241 9.49 13.44 16.08
CA THR A 241 9.71 14.78 15.53
C THR A 241 10.98 14.88 14.69
N SER A 242 12.06 14.19 15.10
CA SER A 242 13.31 14.12 14.33
C SER A 242 13.12 13.43 12.99
N ILE A 243 12.47 12.25 12.95
CA ILE A 243 12.19 11.52 11.72
C ILE A 243 11.27 12.35 10.80
N LYS A 244 10.23 12.96 11.38
CA LYS A 244 9.31 13.82 10.62
C LYS A 244 10.04 14.99 9.98
N LYS A 245 10.93 15.67 10.72
CA LYS A 245 11.74 16.76 10.21
C LYS A 245 12.63 16.32 9.05
N GLU A 246 13.34 15.21 9.19
CA GLU A 246 14.21 14.65 8.15
C GLU A 246 13.43 14.37 6.84
N ILE A 247 12.28 13.72 6.93
CA ILE A 247 11.43 13.44 5.75
C ILE A 247 10.92 14.75 5.14
N MET A 248 10.48 15.71 5.97
CA MET A 248 9.97 17.00 5.50
C MET A 248 11.04 17.79 4.74
N GLU A 249 12.28 17.83 5.24
CA GLU A 249 13.38 18.51 4.57
C GLU A 249 13.65 17.91 3.18
N MET A 250 13.71 16.57 3.08
CA MET A 250 13.89 15.87 1.80
C MET A 250 12.77 16.17 0.80
N LEU A 251 11.51 16.17 1.25
CA LEU A 251 10.35 16.44 0.39
C LEU A 251 10.24 17.93 0.03
N TRP A 252 10.69 18.82 0.91
CA TRP A 252 10.74 20.27 0.65
C TRP A 252 11.74 20.61 -0.44
N GLU A 253 12.93 20.03 -0.42
CA GLU A 253 13.94 20.16 -1.48
C GLU A 253 13.36 19.77 -2.85
N GLU A 254 12.61 18.66 -2.92
CA GLU A 254 11.93 18.20 -4.14
C GLU A 254 10.89 19.23 -4.64
N SER A 255 10.18 19.86 -3.71
CA SER A 255 9.17 20.87 -4.04
C SER A 255 9.79 22.18 -4.54
N GLN A 256 10.88 22.62 -3.92
CA GLN A 256 11.63 23.83 -4.36
C GLN A 256 12.26 23.63 -5.73
N ALA A 257 12.89 22.47 -5.97
CA ALA A 257 13.47 22.16 -7.27
C ALA A 257 12.43 22.16 -8.41
N ALA A 258 11.15 21.86 -8.08
CA ALA A 258 10.03 21.95 -9.03
C ALA A 258 9.64 23.41 -9.36
N ALA A 259 9.70 24.32 -8.38
CA ALA A 259 9.34 25.71 -8.56
C ALA A 259 10.35 26.48 -9.41
N LEU A 260 11.63 26.10 -9.35
CA LEU A 260 12.72 26.72 -10.12
C LEU A 260 12.82 26.27 -11.58
N GLN A 261 12.05 25.22 -11.99
CA GLN A 261 12.06 24.67 -13.36
C GLN A 261 10.80 25.07 -14.18
N ARG A 262 9.93 25.91 -13.62
CA ARG A 262 8.80 26.57 -14.31
C ARG A 262 9.17 27.97 -14.74
#